data_03897b40d6a1e33563bf47f469132135
#
_entry.id   03897b40d6a1e33563bf47f469132135
#
_cell.length_a   1.000
_cell.length_b   1.000
_cell.length_c   1.000
_cell.angle_alpha   90.00
_cell.angle_beta   90.00
_cell.angle_gamma   90.00
#
_symmetry.space_group_name_H-M   'P 1'
#
loop_
_entity.id
_entity.type
_entity.pdbx_description
1 polymer ?
#
loop_
_entity_poly.entity_id
_entity_poly.type
_entity_poly.pdbx_seq_one_letter_code
_entity_poly.pdbx_strand_id
1 'polypeptide(L)'
;SPQGIGSGEKNMSEFMGKNGFQWFVGVVEDRSDPKTLGRLRVRCLGYHTEDLIKLPTKDLPWAHVMNPITSATVSGLGQSPLGAVEGSWVVGFFQDGADAQQPIIIGTLPGVPSELPTKGNNKGFQDEVHANYPKYKETDVNRLAVGDDDNPHSSLTIRKADREQNIGRADFNQVDLGRANLGGTFVLEGDDGTNFSEPETPYDAEYPHNHVYESEAGHIREIDDTPTKERIHERHASGSGYEIGPDGSKVTRVKNDNYDLITGDHFAHIKGNHSTTVDGGVRVFVNADGATENGHYTIEIGNNANVNIQVNKGDVNVVTTQGDINLKSGKNIHLDATQGIYMKASEFNAEVDGTWTEKVTGTNTKTGKTINLN
;
A
#
# COMPACT_ATOMS: atom_id res chain seq x y z
N SER A 1 37.43 0.15 68.78
CA SER A 1 37.21 1.00 67.56
C SER A 1 36.46 0.21 66.50
N PRO A 2 35.24 0.60 66.08
CA PRO A 2 34.62 0.02 64.92
C PRO A 2 35.13 0.70 63.67
N GLN A 3 35.61 -0.11 62.74
CA GLN A 3 35.96 0.35 61.40
C GLN A 3 34.68 0.79 60.67
N GLY A 4 34.66 2.04 60.27
CA GLY A 4 33.59 2.60 59.45
C GLY A 4 33.60 1.96 58.06
N ILE A 5 32.47 1.36 57.72
CA ILE A 5 32.12 1.01 56.36
C ILE A 5 31.89 2.32 55.64
N GLY A 6 32.83 2.71 54.81
CA GLY A 6 32.63 3.83 53.90
C GLY A 6 31.49 3.55 52.96
N SER A 7 30.32 4.06 53.27
CA SER A 7 29.24 4.24 52.32
C SER A 7 29.72 5.26 51.27
N GLY A 8 30.08 4.76 50.12
CA GLY A 8 30.26 5.65 48.93
C GLY A 8 28.94 6.29 48.65
N GLU A 9 28.69 7.45 49.25
CA GLU A 9 27.68 8.39 48.80
C GLU A 9 28.07 8.77 47.36
N LYS A 10 27.44 8.12 46.40
CA LYS A 10 27.43 8.63 45.03
C LYS A 10 26.95 10.07 45.12
N ASN A 11 27.79 10.96 44.73
CA ASN A 11 27.53 12.36 44.79
C ASN A 11 26.36 12.68 43.83
N MET A 12 25.14 12.62 44.34
CA MET A 12 23.92 12.90 43.55
C MET A 12 23.94 14.31 42.93
N SER A 13 24.93 15.12 43.23
CA SER A 13 25.10 16.45 42.68
C SER A 13 25.42 16.44 41.18
N GLU A 14 25.98 15.36 40.63
CA GLU A 14 26.40 15.27 39.23
C GLU A 14 25.39 14.51 38.36
N PHE A 15 24.34 13.94 38.97
CA PHE A 15 23.38 13.17 38.25
C PHE A 15 22.34 14.05 37.50
N MET A 16 21.92 13.65 36.30
CA MET A 16 20.91 14.31 35.49
C MET A 16 21.12 15.80 35.23
N GLY A 17 22.38 16.22 35.06
CA GLY A 17 22.69 17.56 34.68
C GLY A 17 22.57 18.63 35.78
N LYS A 18 22.51 18.22 37.06
CA LYS A 18 22.49 19.18 38.18
C LYS A 18 23.67 20.15 38.17
N ASN A 19 24.84 19.66 37.70
CA ASN A 19 26.03 20.45 37.49
C ASN A 19 26.40 20.68 36.02
N GLY A 20 25.40 20.49 35.10
CA GLY A 20 25.57 20.55 33.67
C GLY A 20 25.53 19.17 33.01
N PHE A 21 25.11 19.14 31.75
CA PHE A 21 25.11 17.92 30.96
C PHE A 21 26.46 17.66 30.30
N GLN A 22 26.90 16.40 30.32
CA GLN A 22 28.01 15.98 29.48
C GLN A 22 27.46 15.43 28.18
N TRP A 23 27.53 16.25 27.14
CA TRP A 23 27.02 15.95 25.82
C TRP A 23 28.00 15.10 25.02
N PHE A 24 27.49 14.28 24.14
CA PHE A 24 28.31 13.59 23.16
C PHE A 24 27.66 13.64 21.78
N VAL A 25 28.49 13.49 20.78
CA VAL A 25 28.12 13.07 19.43
C VAL A 25 28.74 11.69 19.24
N GLY A 26 28.06 10.78 18.60
CA GLY A 26 28.58 9.43 18.41
C GLY A 26 27.98 8.75 17.20
N VAL A 27 28.51 7.56 16.93
CA VAL A 27 28.05 6.71 15.82
C VAL A 27 27.48 5.43 16.35
N VAL A 28 26.33 5.01 15.88
CA VAL A 28 25.69 3.75 16.22
C VAL A 28 26.48 2.60 15.62
N GLU A 29 26.85 1.62 16.44
CA GLU A 29 27.56 0.42 16.00
C GLU A 29 26.73 -0.88 16.14
N ASP A 30 25.71 -0.90 17.01
CA ASP A 30 24.89 -2.08 17.24
C ASP A 30 23.50 -1.66 17.74
N ARG A 31 22.46 -2.19 17.12
CA ARG A 31 21.05 -2.00 17.50
C ARG A 31 20.36 -3.29 17.94
N SER A 32 21.09 -4.39 17.98
CA SER A 32 20.56 -5.71 18.34
C SER A 32 20.48 -5.87 19.85
N ASP A 33 19.69 -5.01 20.51
CA ASP A 33 19.51 -5.03 21.97
C ASP A 33 18.92 -6.36 22.45
N PRO A 34 19.68 -7.16 23.26
CA PRO A 34 19.21 -8.46 23.72
C PRO A 34 18.02 -8.38 24.68
N LYS A 35 17.74 -7.19 25.24
CA LYS A 35 16.57 -6.95 26.11
C LYS A 35 15.37 -6.40 25.36
N THR A 36 15.49 -6.19 24.04
CA THR A 36 14.42 -5.64 23.18
C THR A 36 13.83 -4.33 23.70
N LEU A 37 14.68 -3.45 24.26
CA LEU A 37 14.29 -2.14 24.77
C LEU A 37 14.54 -1.01 23.76
N GLY A 38 15.00 -1.33 22.54
CA GLY A 38 15.35 -0.34 21.52
C GLY A 38 16.62 0.45 21.82
N ARG A 39 17.49 -0.07 22.71
CA ARG A 39 18.77 0.57 23.03
C ARG A 39 19.78 0.36 21.90
N LEU A 40 20.74 1.26 21.84
CA LEU A 40 21.78 1.26 20.83
C LEU A 40 23.16 1.25 21.51
N ARG A 41 24.14 0.60 20.89
CA ARG A 41 25.53 0.79 21.23
C ARG A 41 26.11 1.90 20.38
N VAL A 42 26.65 2.89 21.04
CA VAL A 42 27.16 4.11 20.40
C VAL A 42 28.62 4.32 20.79
N ARG A 43 29.46 4.48 19.78
CA ARG A 43 30.82 4.95 20.02
C ARG A 43 30.78 6.49 20.11
N CYS A 44 30.92 6.98 21.33
CA CYS A 44 30.85 8.41 21.63
C CYS A 44 32.21 9.05 21.36
N LEU A 45 32.24 10.05 20.48
CA LEU A 45 33.46 10.75 20.11
C LEU A 45 34.05 11.51 21.31
N GLY A 46 35.36 11.40 21.47
CA GLY A 46 36.07 12.01 22.60
C GLY A 46 35.98 11.27 23.94
N TYR A 47 35.07 10.29 24.07
CA TYR A 47 34.94 9.44 25.26
C TYR A 47 35.41 8.01 24.97
N HIS A 48 35.09 7.47 23.83
CA HIS A 48 35.46 6.12 23.41
C HIS A 48 36.60 6.19 22.38
N THR A 49 37.60 5.32 22.52
CA THR A 49 38.63 5.18 21.48
C THR A 49 38.05 4.64 20.20
N GLU A 50 38.60 5.09 19.05
CA GLU A 50 38.27 4.56 17.73
C GLU A 50 38.87 3.17 17.47
N ASP A 51 39.85 2.76 18.30
CA ASP A 51 40.52 1.49 18.19
C ASP A 51 39.58 0.34 18.64
N LEU A 52 39.02 -0.37 17.67
CA LEU A 52 38.13 -1.50 17.90
C LEU A 52 38.77 -2.69 18.61
N ILE A 53 40.09 -2.77 18.62
CA ILE A 53 40.82 -3.83 19.37
C ILE A 53 40.82 -3.48 20.86
N LYS A 54 41.02 -2.21 21.21
CA LYS A 54 41.04 -1.73 22.60
C LYS A 54 39.64 -1.63 23.20
N LEU A 55 38.66 -1.23 22.39
CA LEU A 55 37.26 -1.13 22.82
C LEU A 55 36.36 -1.70 21.73
N PRO A 56 36.12 -3.02 21.72
CA PRO A 56 35.22 -3.66 20.80
C PRO A 56 33.77 -3.18 20.95
N THR A 57 32.99 -3.17 19.87
CA THR A 57 31.58 -2.77 19.87
C THR A 57 30.75 -3.47 20.97
N LYS A 58 31.02 -4.74 21.23
CA LYS A 58 30.32 -5.53 22.26
C LYS A 58 30.52 -4.99 23.69
N ASP A 59 31.58 -4.23 23.94
CA ASP A 59 31.94 -3.68 25.25
C ASP A 59 31.45 -2.21 25.42
N LEU A 60 30.86 -1.61 24.38
CA LEU A 60 30.22 -0.31 24.49
C LEU A 60 28.95 -0.38 25.36
N PRO A 61 28.68 0.64 26.18
CA PRO A 61 27.46 0.71 26.98
C PRO A 61 26.21 0.84 26.06
N TRP A 62 25.09 0.27 26.52
CA TRP A 62 23.82 0.43 25.86
C TRP A 62 23.21 1.80 26.17
N ALA A 63 22.98 2.58 25.14
CA ALA A 63 22.32 3.87 25.22
C ALA A 63 20.81 3.73 25.11
N HIS A 64 20.06 4.37 26.00
CA HIS A 64 18.61 4.51 25.85
C HIS A 64 18.28 5.58 24.81
N VAL A 65 17.23 5.38 24.04
CA VAL A 65 16.73 6.34 23.06
C VAL A 65 15.59 7.14 23.70
N MET A 66 15.70 8.47 23.66
CA MET A 66 14.63 9.35 24.10
C MET A 66 13.57 9.46 23.00
N ASN A 67 12.34 9.17 23.34
CA ASN A 67 11.21 9.35 22.46
C ASN A 67 10.58 10.74 22.63
N PRO A 68 9.89 11.26 21.60
CA PRO A 68 9.17 12.52 21.73
C PRO A 68 8.04 12.39 22.78
N ILE A 69 7.71 13.48 23.46
CA ILE A 69 6.65 13.50 24.48
C ILE A 69 5.26 13.08 23.92
N THR A 70 5.10 13.10 22.62
CA THR A 70 3.90 12.60 21.93
C THR A 70 3.83 11.07 21.87
N SER A 71 4.87 10.35 22.28
CA SER A 71 4.89 8.91 22.42
C SER A 71 4.74 8.52 23.89
N ALA A 72 3.87 7.58 24.20
CA ALA A 72 3.65 7.12 25.58
C ALA A 72 4.87 6.43 26.18
N THR A 73 5.67 5.74 25.38
CA THR A 73 6.86 4.97 25.78
C THR A 73 6.56 4.01 26.94
N VAL A 74 5.38 3.41 26.95
CA VAL A 74 4.91 2.48 27.96
C VAL A 74 4.34 1.24 27.31
N SER A 75 4.90 0.09 27.59
CA SER A 75 4.39 -1.22 27.15
C SER A 75 4.13 -1.30 25.63
N GLY A 76 4.95 -0.63 24.82
CA GLY A 76 4.81 -0.60 23.37
C GLY A 76 3.76 0.36 22.83
N LEU A 77 3.08 1.12 23.70
CA LEU A 77 2.14 2.16 23.27
C LEU A 77 2.89 3.39 22.73
N GLY A 78 2.43 3.90 21.60
CA GLY A 78 3.04 5.03 20.91
C GLY A 78 4.14 4.59 19.93
N GLN A 79 5.07 5.48 19.66
CA GLN A 79 6.19 5.21 18.75
C GLN A 79 7.24 4.34 19.43
N SER A 80 7.62 3.24 18.78
CA SER A 80 8.74 2.41 19.24
C SER A 80 10.08 3.12 19.01
N PRO A 81 11.06 2.96 19.92
CA PRO A 81 12.38 3.59 19.81
C PRO A 81 13.28 2.87 18.79
N LEU A 82 12.77 2.63 17.59
CA LEU A 82 13.43 1.96 16.48
C LEU A 82 13.50 2.91 15.29
N GLY A 83 14.70 3.25 14.86
CA GLY A 83 14.84 4.17 13.72
C GLY A 83 16.29 4.36 13.31
N ALA A 84 17.17 4.59 14.26
CA ALA A 84 18.59 4.66 13.98
C ALA A 84 19.15 3.28 13.62
N VAL A 85 20.07 3.28 12.69
CA VAL A 85 20.74 2.09 12.17
C VAL A 85 22.23 2.21 12.41
N GLU A 86 22.97 1.11 12.22
CA GLU A 86 24.43 1.15 12.31
C GLU A 86 24.97 2.19 11.31
N GLY A 87 25.90 3.02 11.74
CA GLY A 87 26.42 4.16 10.98
C GLY A 87 25.65 5.48 11.17
N SER A 88 24.46 5.46 11.77
CA SER A 88 23.75 6.69 12.12
C SER A 88 24.54 7.55 13.11
N TRP A 89 24.64 8.84 12.82
CA TRP A 89 25.15 9.80 13.77
C TRP A 89 24.07 10.21 14.75
N VAL A 90 24.46 10.28 16.03
CA VAL A 90 23.53 10.62 17.11
C VAL A 90 24.13 11.65 18.03
N VAL A 91 23.25 12.44 18.64
CA VAL A 91 23.58 13.36 19.74
C VAL A 91 22.86 12.90 21.00
N GLY A 92 23.54 13.03 22.11
CA GLY A 92 23.00 12.62 23.39
C GLY A 92 23.78 13.19 24.56
N PHE A 93 23.51 12.69 25.75
CA PHE A 93 24.20 13.06 26.98
C PHE A 93 24.37 11.84 27.90
N PHE A 94 25.32 11.92 28.80
CA PHE A 94 25.49 10.91 29.83
C PHE A 94 24.69 11.27 31.09
N GLN A 95 23.85 10.35 31.52
CA GLN A 95 22.99 10.51 32.69
C GLN A 95 23.81 10.50 34.00
N ASP A 96 24.93 9.82 33.99
CA ASP A 96 25.87 9.64 35.11
C ASP A 96 27.07 10.63 35.05
N GLY A 97 26.97 11.66 34.22
CA GLY A 97 27.98 12.74 34.13
C GLY A 97 29.36 12.21 33.74
N ALA A 98 30.37 12.44 34.57
CA ALA A 98 31.77 12.15 34.26
C ALA A 98 32.06 10.63 34.12
N ASP A 99 31.25 9.77 34.70
CA ASP A 99 31.43 8.29 34.59
C ASP A 99 31.16 7.77 33.18
N ALA A 100 30.34 8.48 32.39
CA ALA A 100 30.07 8.26 30.98
C ALA A 100 29.67 6.80 30.62
N GLN A 101 28.92 6.14 31.51
CA GLN A 101 28.48 4.75 31.33
C GLN A 101 26.98 4.62 31.05
N GLN A 102 26.21 5.70 31.21
CA GLN A 102 24.76 5.72 31.02
C GLN A 102 24.35 6.72 29.94
N PRO A 103 24.62 6.43 28.65
CA PRO A 103 24.27 7.32 27.57
C PRO A 103 22.78 7.33 27.29
N ILE A 104 22.25 8.51 27.01
CA ILE A 104 20.89 8.74 26.48
C ILE A 104 21.03 9.45 25.16
N ILE A 105 20.36 8.93 24.11
CA ILE A 105 20.32 9.52 22.77
C ILE A 105 19.07 10.40 22.68
N ILE A 106 19.24 11.63 22.23
CA ILE A 106 18.15 12.60 22.03
C ILE A 106 17.65 12.54 20.59
N GLY A 107 18.54 12.34 19.62
CA GLY A 107 18.20 12.32 18.21
C GLY A 107 19.35 11.93 17.30
N THR A 108 19.03 11.80 16.02
CA THR A 108 20.01 11.60 14.96
C THR A 108 20.46 12.92 14.36
N LEU A 109 21.67 12.95 13.85
CA LEU A 109 22.22 14.08 13.11
C LEU A 109 22.45 13.66 11.67
N PRO A 110 22.03 14.46 10.69
CA PRO A 110 22.37 14.20 9.30
C PRO A 110 23.88 14.36 9.09
N GLY A 111 24.44 13.53 8.23
CA GLY A 111 25.83 13.66 7.80
C GLY A 111 26.02 14.89 6.94
N VAL A 112 27.20 15.50 7.06
CA VAL A 112 27.63 16.56 6.16
C VAL A 112 28.65 15.98 5.20
N PRO A 113 28.33 15.84 3.90
CA PRO A 113 29.28 15.33 2.94
C PRO A 113 30.49 16.25 2.84
N SER A 114 31.68 15.68 2.71
CA SER A 114 32.93 16.45 2.60
C SER A 114 33.01 17.27 1.31
N GLU A 115 32.21 16.90 0.32
CA GLU A 115 32.02 17.63 -0.93
C GLU A 115 30.52 17.73 -1.18
N LEU A 116 30.07 18.89 -1.71
CA LEU A 116 28.67 19.04 -2.08
C LEU A 116 28.31 17.97 -3.10
N PRO A 117 27.18 17.28 -2.93
CA PRO A 117 26.75 16.31 -3.90
C PRO A 117 26.46 17.01 -5.22
N THR A 118 27.15 16.54 -6.26
CA THR A 118 26.86 16.95 -7.63
C THR A 118 26.41 15.72 -8.41
N LYS A 119 25.56 15.91 -9.40
CA LYS A 119 25.11 14.82 -10.26
C LYS A 119 26.36 14.05 -10.76
N GLY A 120 26.53 12.84 -10.27
CA GLY A 120 27.67 11.94 -10.63
C GLY A 120 28.89 11.97 -9.67
N ASN A 121 28.94 12.85 -8.66
CA ASN A 121 30.00 12.85 -7.65
C ASN A 121 29.43 12.61 -6.26
N ASN A 122 29.37 11.41 -5.89
CA ASN A 122 28.59 10.88 -4.78
C ASN A 122 29.48 10.48 -3.61
N LYS A 123 30.05 11.44 -2.92
CA LYS A 123 30.81 11.23 -1.69
C LYS A 123 30.01 11.68 -0.48
N GLY A 124 29.04 10.87 -0.09
CA GLY A 124 28.32 11.08 1.15
C GLY A 124 28.94 10.34 2.32
N PHE A 125 28.30 10.45 3.47
CA PHE A 125 28.65 9.73 4.67
C PHE A 125 28.54 8.21 4.46
N GLN A 126 29.52 7.43 4.91
CA GLN A 126 29.57 5.97 4.70
C GLN A 126 29.71 5.25 6.03
N ASP A 127 28.96 4.16 6.19
CA ASP A 127 29.28 3.12 7.17
C ASP A 127 30.44 2.26 6.64
N GLU A 128 31.66 2.62 6.99
CA GLU A 128 32.86 1.89 6.57
C GLU A 128 33.04 0.58 7.31
N VAL A 129 32.37 0.41 8.46
CA VAL A 129 32.60 -0.72 9.36
C VAL A 129 31.80 -1.95 8.94
N HIS A 130 30.55 -1.78 8.58
CA HIS A 130 29.65 -2.89 8.30
C HIS A 130 29.27 -3.04 6.83
N ALA A 131 29.54 -2.03 6.01
CA ALA A 131 29.18 -1.96 4.59
C ALA A 131 27.68 -2.27 4.30
N ASN A 132 26.86 -2.24 5.34
CA ASN A 132 25.42 -2.53 5.27
C ASN A 132 24.61 -1.30 4.94
N TYR A 133 25.11 -0.16 5.38
CA TYR A 133 24.49 1.12 5.17
C TYR A 133 25.38 2.08 4.40
N PRO A 134 24.72 3.05 4.00
CA PRO A 134 24.80 3.45 2.65
C PRO A 134 26.08 4.15 2.39
N LYS A 135 26.53 3.74 1.32
CA LYS A 135 27.47 4.54 0.55
C LYS A 135 26.66 5.70 -0.01
N TYR A 136 26.33 6.67 0.84
CA TYR A 136 25.61 7.84 0.40
C TYR A 136 26.44 8.65 -0.47
N LYS A 137 25.78 8.97 -1.42
CA LYS A 137 26.24 9.76 -2.50
C LYS A 137 25.75 11.21 -2.36
N GLU A 138 24.78 11.44 -1.51
CA GLU A 138 24.03 12.67 -1.45
C GLU A 138 23.73 13.11 -0.01
N THR A 139 22.79 13.97 0.19
CA THR A 139 22.37 14.40 1.51
C THR A 139 21.52 13.31 2.18
N ASP A 140 21.36 13.37 3.51
CA ASP A 140 20.44 12.50 4.23
C ASP A 140 18.96 12.84 3.99
N VAL A 141 18.69 13.88 3.21
CA VAL A 141 17.34 14.15 2.72
C VAL A 141 16.99 13.13 1.64
N ASN A 142 15.85 12.48 1.79
CA ASN A 142 15.43 11.46 0.85
C ASN A 142 15.33 12.00 -0.58
N ARG A 143 15.75 11.24 -1.56
CA ARG A 143 15.74 11.62 -2.97
C ARG A 143 14.38 12.08 -3.48
N LEU A 144 13.30 11.43 -2.99
CA LEU A 144 11.94 11.82 -3.36
C LEU A 144 11.55 13.19 -2.76
N ALA A 145 12.16 13.57 -1.64
CA ALA A 145 11.93 14.87 -1.04
C ALA A 145 12.68 16.01 -1.76
N VAL A 146 13.73 15.69 -2.51
CA VAL A 146 14.47 16.66 -3.32
C VAL A 146 14.03 16.70 -4.79
N GLY A 147 13.00 15.91 -5.16
CA GLY A 147 12.52 15.85 -6.54
C GLY A 147 13.44 15.05 -7.48
N ASP A 148 14.32 14.22 -6.95
CA ASP A 148 15.23 13.37 -7.74
C ASP A 148 14.66 11.97 -7.88
N ASP A 149 13.74 11.81 -8.80
CA ASP A 149 13.14 10.52 -9.14
C ASP A 149 13.99 9.70 -10.12
N ASP A 150 14.95 10.33 -10.79
CA ASP A 150 15.84 9.68 -11.75
C ASP A 150 17.02 8.96 -11.07
N ASN A 151 17.23 9.22 -9.77
CA ASN A 151 18.35 8.64 -9.05
C ASN A 151 17.88 7.53 -8.09
N PRO A 152 17.87 6.27 -8.53
CA PRO A 152 17.41 5.13 -7.72
C PRO A 152 18.36 4.77 -6.58
N HIS A 153 19.31 5.63 -6.23
CA HIS A 153 20.38 5.32 -5.32
C HIS A 153 20.08 5.66 -3.85
N SER A 154 18.91 5.29 -3.35
CA SER A 154 18.92 5.02 -1.93
C SER A 154 19.76 3.76 -1.71
N SER A 155 20.58 3.77 -0.68
CA SER A 155 21.41 2.64 -0.27
C SER A 155 20.66 1.35 -0.09
N LEU A 156 19.39 1.43 0.13
CA LEU A 156 18.46 0.33 0.34
C LEU A 156 18.10 -0.34 -0.96
N THR A 157 18.15 0.39 -2.06
CA THR A 157 18.08 -0.18 -3.41
C THR A 157 19.28 -1.01 -3.75
N ILE A 158 20.44 -0.59 -3.29
CA ILE A 158 21.68 -1.31 -3.57
C ILE A 158 21.74 -2.67 -2.88
N ARG A 159 21.11 -2.82 -1.73
CA ARG A 159 21.06 -4.12 -1.03
C ARG A 159 20.22 -5.17 -1.73
N LYS A 160 19.34 -4.78 -2.61
CA LYS A 160 18.51 -5.70 -3.36
C LYS A 160 18.54 -5.28 -4.80
N ALA A 161 19.48 -5.87 -5.57
CA ALA A 161 19.64 -5.66 -6.99
C ALA A 161 18.31 -5.73 -7.77
N ASP A 162 17.37 -6.49 -7.25
CA ASP A 162 16.01 -6.65 -7.77
C ASP A 162 15.17 -5.38 -7.61
N ARG A 163 15.64 -4.38 -6.86
CA ARG A 163 14.91 -3.14 -6.57
C ARG A 163 15.48 -1.93 -7.30
N GLU A 164 16.65 -2.04 -7.91
CA GLU A 164 17.23 -0.94 -8.65
C GLU A 164 16.31 -0.40 -9.76
N GLN A 165 15.39 -1.24 -10.21
CA GLN A 165 14.41 -0.90 -11.23
C GLN A 165 13.09 -0.36 -10.68
N ASN A 166 12.90 -0.34 -9.35
CA ASN A 166 11.58 -0.27 -8.75
C ASN A 166 11.40 0.84 -7.73
N ILE A 167 12.21 1.89 -7.74
CA ILE A 167 12.06 3.00 -6.83
C ILE A 167 12.12 4.30 -7.59
N GLY A 168 11.00 4.91 -7.75
CA GLY A 168 10.85 6.16 -8.42
C GLY A 168 9.49 6.30 -9.06
N ARG A 169 9.26 7.42 -9.66
CA ARG A 169 8.04 7.76 -10.35
C ARG A 169 7.63 6.74 -11.42
N ALA A 170 8.61 6.32 -12.22
CA ALA A 170 8.38 5.34 -13.28
C ALA A 170 7.81 4.01 -12.77
N ASP A 171 8.16 3.63 -11.56
CA ASP A 171 7.78 2.34 -10.99
C ASP A 171 6.34 2.27 -10.55
N PHE A 172 5.77 3.38 -10.13
CA PHE A 172 4.37 3.41 -9.75
C PHE A 172 3.49 3.05 -10.95
N ASN A 173 3.88 3.49 -12.14
CA ASN A 173 3.08 3.32 -13.34
C ASN A 173 3.45 2.08 -14.19
N GLN A 174 4.65 1.54 -14.07
CA GLN A 174 5.14 0.58 -15.07
C GLN A 174 5.26 -0.87 -14.62
N VAL A 175 5.54 -1.11 -13.36
CA VAL A 175 6.16 -2.38 -13.00
C VAL A 175 5.19 -3.47 -12.64
N ASP A 176 4.05 -3.14 -12.09
CA ASP A 176 3.39 -4.12 -11.26
C ASP A 176 2.21 -4.85 -11.87
N LEU A 177 1.79 -4.48 -13.06
CA LEU A 177 0.67 -5.14 -13.73
C LEU A 177 1.10 -6.32 -14.62
N GLY A 178 2.37 -6.71 -14.57
CA GLY A 178 2.90 -7.76 -15.46
C GLY A 178 2.87 -7.37 -16.95
N ARG A 179 2.65 -6.08 -17.22
CA ARG A 179 2.46 -5.52 -18.55
C ARG A 179 3.51 -4.45 -18.88
N ALA A 180 4.74 -4.67 -18.43
CA ALA A 180 5.89 -3.80 -18.65
C ALA A 180 6.11 -3.34 -20.10
N ASN A 181 5.43 -3.94 -21.06
CA ASN A 181 5.55 -3.66 -22.48
C ASN A 181 4.52 -2.66 -23.01
N LEU A 182 3.65 -2.12 -22.16
CA LEU A 182 2.52 -1.28 -22.60
C LEU A 182 2.74 0.23 -22.41
N GLY A 183 3.96 0.67 -22.14
CA GLY A 183 4.30 2.09 -22.20
C GLY A 183 3.58 2.96 -21.18
N GLY A 184 3.46 2.51 -19.94
CA GLY A 184 3.06 3.35 -18.81
C GLY A 184 1.56 3.65 -18.67
N THR A 185 0.76 3.39 -19.68
CA THR A 185 -0.69 3.62 -19.61
C THR A 185 -1.41 2.32 -19.92
N PHE A 186 -2.18 1.84 -18.97
CA PHE A 186 -3.04 0.71 -19.19
C PHE A 186 -4.35 1.20 -19.85
N VAL A 187 -4.54 0.89 -21.11
CA VAL A 187 -5.76 1.22 -21.85
C VAL A 187 -6.52 -0.06 -22.12
N LEU A 188 -7.72 -0.16 -21.58
CA LEU A 188 -8.71 -1.16 -21.98
C LEU A 188 -9.74 -0.47 -22.86
N GLU A 189 -9.84 -0.90 -24.09
CA GLU A 189 -10.90 -0.46 -24.97
C GLU A 189 -12.15 -1.30 -24.68
N GLY A 190 -13.20 -0.66 -24.18
CA GLY A 190 -14.51 -1.27 -24.06
C GLY A 190 -15.21 -1.36 -25.43
N ASP A 191 -16.12 -2.31 -25.58
CA ASP A 191 -16.93 -2.49 -26.81
C ASP A 191 -17.77 -1.23 -27.16
N ASP A 192 -17.96 -0.34 -26.20
CA ASP A 192 -18.68 0.94 -26.35
C ASP A 192 -17.74 2.12 -26.65
N GLY A 193 -16.45 1.87 -26.89
CA GLY A 193 -15.44 2.89 -27.11
C GLY A 193 -14.99 3.62 -25.85
N THR A 194 -15.39 3.16 -24.66
CA THR A 194 -14.84 3.66 -23.40
C THR A 194 -13.49 3.03 -23.13
N ASN A 195 -12.50 3.86 -22.88
CA ASN A 195 -11.16 3.41 -22.55
C ASN A 195 -10.92 3.56 -21.05
N PHE A 196 -10.46 2.50 -20.40
CA PHE A 196 -9.86 2.60 -19.08
C PHE A 196 -8.37 2.88 -19.23
N SER A 197 -7.94 4.04 -18.74
CA SER A 197 -6.52 4.35 -18.63
C SER A 197 -6.16 4.66 -17.18
N GLU A 198 -5.10 4.07 -16.71
CA GLU A 198 -4.54 4.45 -15.41
C GLU A 198 -3.96 5.86 -15.51
N PRO A 199 -4.31 6.79 -14.61
CA PRO A 199 -3.72 8.11 -14.59
C PRO A 199 -2.21 8.04 -14.35
N GLU A 200 -1.46 8.93 -14.97
CA GLU A 200 -0.04 9.09 -14.66
C GLU A 200 0.11 9.65 -13.23
N THR A 201 1.21 9.27 -12.56
CA THR A 201 1.52 9.84 -11.26
C THR A 201 1.72 11.35 -11.37
N PRO A 202 1.11 12.14 -10.49
CA PRO A 202 1.31 13.59 -10.44
C PRO A 202 2.60 13.99 -9.70
N TYR A 203 3.49 13.05 -9.39
CA TYR A 203 4.74 13.33 -8.70
C TYR A 203 5.56 14.36 -9.46
N ASP A 204 5.83 15.47 -8.78
CA ASP A 204 6.67 16.57 -9.27
C ASP A 204 7.12 17.39 -8.05
N ALA A 205 7.76 16.67 -7.11
CA ALA A 205 8.09 17.20 -5.81
C ALA A 205 9.21 18.25 -5.89
N GLU A 206 9.05 19.34 -5.13
CA GLU A 206 10.05 20.39 -4.97
C GLU A 206 10.50 20.45 -3.51
N TYR A 207 11.81 20.45 -3.31
CA TYR A 207 12.38 20.69 -1.98
C TYR A 207 12.03 22.12 -1.49
N PRO A 208 11.58 22.30 -0.25
CA PRO A 208 11.52 21.36 0.87
C PRO A 208 10.11 20.80 1.19
N HIS A 209 9.23 20.70 0.25
CA HIS A 209 7.80 20.49 0.47
C HIS A 209 7.37 19.03 0.63
N ASN A 210 8.11 18.07 0.11
CA ASN A 210 7.74 16.66 0.20
C ASN A 210 8.33 16.00 1.48
N HIS A 211 7.45 15.55 2.35
CA HIS A 211 7.78 14.86 3.60
C HIS A 211 7.79 13.35 3.35
N VAL A 212 8.98 12.76 3.31
CA VAL A 212 9.18 11.36 2.95
C VAL A 212 9.62 10.54 4.16
N TYR A 213 8.96 9.42 4.38
CA TYR A 213 9.43 8.33 5.21
C TYR A 213 9.71 7.11 4.32
N GLU A 214 10.92 6.62 4.35
CA GLU A 214 11.33 5.39 3.66
C GLU A 214 11.93 4.41 4.67
N SER A 215 11.44 3.17 4.68
CA SER A 215 11.97 2.12 5.53
C SER A 215 13.12 1.40 4.87
N GLU A 216 13.91 0.65 5.66
CA GLU A 216 15.01 -0.19 5.14
C GLU A 216 14.56 -1.20 4.09
N ALA A 217 13.32 -1.64 4.15
CA ALA A 217 12.75 -2.55 3.17
C ALA A 217 12.27 -1.84 1.89
N GLY A 218 12.28 -0.50 1.87
CA GLY A 218 11.79 0.31 0.75
C GLY A 218 10.28 0.50 0.74
N HIS A 219 9.62 0.43 1.91
CA HIS A 219 8.27 0.94 2.06
C HIS A 219 8.33 2.46 2.13
N ILE A 220 7.45 3.12 1.43
CA ILE A 220 7.45 4.58 1.28
C ILE A 220 6.13 5.15 1.76
N ARG A 221 6.22 6.29 2.45
CA ARG A 221 5.09 7.15 2.75
C ARG A 221 5.49 8.59 2.48
N GLU A 222 4.70 9.29 1.66
CA GLU A 222 4.93 10.66 1.26
C GLU A 222 3.71 11.51 1.56
N ILE A 223 3.96 12.70 2.10
CA ILE A 223 2.99 13.80 2.16
C ILE A 223 3.68 14.97 1.48
N ASP A 224 3.26 15.27 0.27
CA ASP A 224 3.85 16.27 -0.59
C ASP A 224 2.97 17.51 -0.60
N ASP A 225 3.51 18.60 -0.09
CA ASP A 225 2.89 19.91 -0.03
C ASP A 225 3.42 20.83 -1.14
N THR A 226 4.06 20.31 -2.17
CA THR A 226 4.51 21.09 -3.33
C THR A 226 3.33 21.83 -3.95
N PRO A 227 3.38 23.18 -4.07
CA PRO A 227 2.25 23.96 -4.55
C PRO A 227 1.73 23.51 -5.91
N THR A 228 0.43 23.27 -6.00
CA THR A 228 -0.28 22.74 -7.19
C THR A 228 0.04 21.28 -7.55
N LYS A 229 0.83 20.59 -6.72
CA LYS A 229 1.24 19.19 -6.89
C LYS A 229 1.06 18.38 -5.59
N GLU A 230 0.20 18.87 -4.71
CA GLU A 230 -0.06 18.25 -3.42
C GLU A 230 -0.44 16.79 -3.60
N ARG A 231 0.18 15.89 -2.83
CA ARG A 231 0.05 14.46 -3.03
C ARG A 231 0.17 13.68 -1.72
N ILE A 232 -0.64 12.65 -1.57
CA ILE A 232 -0.46 11.62 -0.53
C ILE A 232 -0.17 10.30 -1.22
N HIS A 233 0.94 9.68 -0.86
CA HIS A 233 1.35 8.41 -1.44
C HIS A 233 1.81 7.44 -0.35
N GLU A 234 1.32 6.21 -0.41
CA GLU A 234 1.78 5.12 0.45
C GLU A 234 1.99 3.87 -0.39
N ARG A 235 3.18 3.27 -0.27
CA ARG A 235 3.61 2.17 -1.11
C ARG A 235 4.34 1.10 -0.33
N HIS A 236 3.92 -0.14 -0.49
CA HIS A 236 4.69 -1.31 -0.10
C HIS A 236 5.86 -1.53 -1.06
N ALA A 237 6.95 -2.11 -0.55
CA ALA A 237 8.14 -2.41 -1.37
C ALA A 237 7.89 -3.33 -2.58
N SER A 238 6.79 -4.09 -2.60
CA SER A 238 6.37 -4.89 -3.75
C SER A 238 5.68 -4.09 -4.85
N GLY A 239 5.31 -2.82 -4.59
CA GLY A 239 4.59 -1.97 -5.52
C GLY A 239 3.11 -1.77 -5.21
N SER A 240 2.50 -2.57 -4.34
CA SER A 240 1.13 -2.33 -3.89
C SER A 240 1.05 -1.06 -3.05
N GLY A 241 -0.01 -0.27 -3.23
CA GLY A 241 -0.16 0.98 -2.52
C GLY A 241 -1.31 1.84 -3.05
N TYR A 242 -1.33 3.08 -2.63
CA TYR A 242 -2.26 4.06 -3.17
C TYR A 242 -1.63 5.44 -3.30
N GLU A 243 -2.16 6.23 -4.20
CA GLU A 243 -1.78 7.62 -4.43
C GLU A 243 -3.04 8.49 -4.55
N ILE A 244 -3.02 9.66 -3.94
CA ILE A 244 -4.04 10.69 -4.08
C ILE A 244 -3.37 11.91 -4.65
N GLY A 245 -3.81 12.36 -5.82
CA GLY A 245 -3.25 13.50 -6.53
C GLY A 245 -3.88 14.84 -6.16
N PRO A 246 -3.40 15.95 -6.73
CA PRO A 246 -3.84 17.31 -6.42
C PRO A 246 -5.29 17.60 -6.80
N ASP A 247 -5.86 16.85 -7.72
CA ASP A 247 -7.27 16.91 -8.11
C ASP A 247 -8.21 16.08 -7.20
N GLY A 248 -7.64 15.38 -6.21
CA GLY A 248 -8.34 14.46 -5.31
C GLY A 248 -8.60 13.08 -5.89
N SER A 249 -8.13 12.78 -7.10
CA SER A 249 -8.22 11.44 -7.68
C SER A 249 -7.38 10.46 -6.88
N LYS A 250 -7.95 9.29 -6.58
CA LYS A 250 -7.25 8.21 -5.88
C LYS A 250 -7.02 7.02 -6.81
N VAL A 251 -5.78 6.62 -6.93
CA VAL A 251 -5.36 5.38 -7.59
C VAL A 251 -4.95 4.37 -6.51
N THR A 252 -5.53 3.19 -6.56
CA THR A 252 -5.13 2.07 -5.68
C THR A 252 -4.63 0.92 -6.57
N ARG A 253 -3.46 0.41 -6.24
CA ARG A 253 -2.83 -0.68 -6.96
C ARG A 253 -2.54 -1.83 -6.02
N VAL A 254 -2.94 -3.03 -6.42
CA VAL A 254 -2.65 -4.27 -5.70
C VAL A 254 -1.93 -5.22 -6.66
N LYS A 255 -0.73 -5.65 -6.30
CA LYS A 255 0.11 -6.48 -7.17
C LYS A 255 -0.33 -7.94 -7.24
N ASN A 256 -0.84 -8.45 -6.14
CA ASN A 256 -1.32 -9.82 -6.00
C ASN A 256 -2.82 -9.82 -5.68
N ASP A 257 -3.27 -10.72 -4.86
CA ASP A 257 -4.67 -10.84 -4.47
C ASP A 257 -5.12 -9.68 -3.58
N ASN A 258 -6.35 -9.23 -3.77
CA ASN A 258 -7.04 -8.32 -2.88
C ASN A 258 -8.17 -9.03 -2.15
N TYR A 259 -8.27 -8.85 -0.84
CA TYR A 259 -9.32 -9.45 -0.01
C TYR A 259 -10.04 -8.35 0.77
N ASP A 260 -11.32 -8.16 0.47
CA ASP A 260 -12.19 -7.28 1.22
C ASP A 260 -13.13 -8.14 2.09
N LEU A 261 -12.89 -8.14 3.40
CA LEU A 261 -13.66 -8.88 4.40
C LEU A 261 -14.51 -7.92 5.21
N ILE A 262 -15.81 -7.95 4.98
CA ILE A 262 -16.77 -7.04 5.62
C ILE A 262 -17.75 -7.87 6.43
N THR A 263 -17.75 -7.69 7.76
CA THR A 263 -18.64 -8.40 8.67
C THR A 263 -19.99 -7.69 8.88
N GLY A 264 -20.09 -6.47 8.43
CA GLY A 264 -21.32 -5.67 8.41
C GLY A 264 -21.75 -5.34 6.99
N ASP A 265 -22.47 -4.26 6.82
CA ASP A 265 -22.95 -3.82 5.51
C ASP A 265 -21.86 -3.13 4.69
N HIS A 266 -21.98 -3.23 3.38
CA HIS A 266 -21.14 -2.49 2.43
C HIS A 266 -22.00 -1.56 1.59
N PHE A 267 -21.73 -0.26 1.65
CA PHE A 267 -22.42 0.77 0.88
C PHE A 267 -21.44 1.45 -0.08
N ALA A 268 -21.80 1.50 -1.37
CA ALA A 268 -21.07 2.25 -2.38
C ALA A 268 -22.00 3.22 -3.11
N HIS A 269 -21.63 4.50 -3.19
CA HIS A 269 -22.35 5.52 -3.96
C HIS A 269 -21.42 6.16 -4.98
N ILE A 270 -21.71 5.98 -6.26
CA ILE A 270 -20.89 6.48 -7.36
C ILE A 270 -21.75 7.45 -8.18
N LYS A 271 -21.35 8.73 -8.21
CA LYS A 271 -22.03 9.77 -8.98
C LYS A 271 -21.81 9.64 -10.49
N GLY A 272 -20.66 9.15 -10.88
CA GLY A 272 -20.27 8.96 -12.26
C GLY A 272 -20.49 7.53 -12.72
N ASN A 273 -19.73 7.10 -13.70
CA ASN A 273 -19.77 5.76 -14.24
C ASN A 273 -19.03 4.77 -13.30
N HIS A 274 -19.53 3.55 -13.23
CA HIS A 274 -18.83 2.42 -12.66
C HIS A 274 -18.48 1.43 -13.77
N SER A 275 -17.19 1.25 -14.02
CA SER A 275 -16.69 0.30 -15.01
C SER A 275 -15.87 -0.78 -14.32
N THR A 276 -16.12 -2.03 -14.66
CA THR A 276 -15.38 -3.18 -14.13
C THR A 276 -14.96 -4.08 -15.29
N THR A 277 -13.67 -4.34 -15.41
CA THR A 277 -13.11 -5.30 -16.37
C THR A 277 -12.44 -6.42 -15.62
N VAL A 278 -12.75 -7.67 -16.02
CA VAL A 278 -12.19 -8.88 -15.41
C VAL A 278 -11.73 -9.82 -16.52
N ASP A 279 -10.42 -10.09 -16.57
CA ASP A 279 -9.84 -11.03 -17.56
C ASP A 279 -10.19 -12.51 -17.25
N GLY A 280 -10.57 -12.79 -16.01
CA GLY A 280 -10.99 -14.10 -15.55
C GLY A 280 -12.50 -14.24 -15.37
N GLY A 281 -12.93 -15.02 -14.42
CA GLY A 281 -14.35 -15.25 -14.12
C GLY A 281 -14.86 -14.30 -13.02
N VAL A 282 -16.14 -13.94 -13.11
CA VAL A 282 -16.87 -13.25 -12.04
C VAL A 282 -17.88 -14.22 -11.42
N ARG A 283 -17.90 -14.32 -10.10
CA ARG A 283 -18.89 -15.08 -9.36
C ARG A 283 -19.54 -14.22 -8.29
N VAL A 284 -20.85 -14.15 -8.29
CA VAL A 284 -21.64 -13.54 -7.23
C VAL A 284 -22.46 -14.65 -6.56
N PHE A 285 -22.32 -14.78 -5.24
CA PHE A 285 -23.08 -15.76 -4.47
C PHE A 285 -23.77 -15.04 -3.31
N VAL A 286 -25.09 -14.99 -3.34
CA VAL A 286 -25.93 -14.29 -2.37
C VAL A 286 -26.53 -15.29 -1.41
N ASN A 287 -26.60 -14.97 -0.11
CA ASN A 287 -27.18 -15.79 0.95
C ASN A 287 -26.58 -17.21 1.04
N ALA A 288 -25.24 -17.28 1.00
CA ALA A 288 -24.49 -18.53 0.90
C ALA A 288 -24.71 -19.49 2.08
N ASP A 289 -24.96 -18.95 3.27
CA ASP A 289 -25.21 -19.72 4.51
C ASP A 289 -26.69 -19.98 4.80
N GLY A 290 -27.61 -19.41 3.99
CA GLY A 290 -29.05 -19.52 4.20
C GLY A 290 -29.56 -18.81 5.47
N ALA A 291 -28.72 -18.00 6.12
CA ALA A 291 -29.04 -17.38 7.40
C ALA A 291 -30.11 -16.27 7.31
N THR A 292 -30.37 -15.77 6.11
CA THR A 292 -31.30 -14.66 5.86
C THR A 292 -32.49 -15.12 5.02
N GLU A 293 -33.70 -14.99 5.53
CA GLU A 293 -34.91 -15.37 4.77
C GLU A 293 -35.18 -14.50 3.53
N ASN A 294 -34.60 -13.29 3.48
CA ASN A 294 -34.86 -12.28 2.44
C ASN A 294 -33.58 -11.83 1.70
N GLY A 295 -32.60 -12.71 1.54
CA GLY A 295 -31.40 -12.42 0.75
C GLY A 295 -31.72 -12.42 -0.75
N HIS A 296 -31.65 -11.25 -1.41
CA HIS A 296 -31.94 -11.09 -2.84
C HIS A 296 -30.76 -10.48 -3.60
N TYR A 297 -30.62 -10.82 -4.85
CA TYR A 297 -29.80 -10.08 -5.80
C TYR A 297 -30.73 -9.30 -6.71
N THR A 298 -30.76 -7.97 -6.55
CA THR A 298 -31.66 -7.08 -7.27
C THR A 298 -30.87 -6.17 -8.22
N ILE A 299 -31.31 -6.08 -9.47
CA ILE A 299 -30.84 -5.10 -10.44
C ILE A 299 -32.00 -4.19 -10.77
N GLU A 300 -31.91 -2.92 -10.40
CA GLU A 300 -32.91 -1.91 -10.69
C GLU A 300 -32.30 -0.80 -11.56
N ILE A 301 -32.89 -0.56 -12.71
CA ILE A 301 -32.45 0.45 -13.68
C ILE A 301 -33.54 1.52 -13.78
N GLY A 302 -33.21 2.73 -13.36
CA GLY A 302 -34.11 3.88 -13.49
C GLY A 302 -34.04 4.53 -14.89
N ASN A 303 -35.01 5.36 -15.19
CA ASN A 303 -35.10 6.33 -16.30
C ASN A 303 -34.24 6.09 -17.55
N ASN A 304 -34.85 5.65 -18.64
CA ASN A 304 -34.28 5.61 -20.00
C ASN A 304 -32.93 4.88 -20.16
N ALA A 305 -32.65 3.92 -19.30
CA ALA A 305 -31.45 3.09 -19.37
C ALA A 305 -31.81 1.63 -19.60
N ASN A 306 -30.88 0.85 -20.10
CA ASN A 306 -31.07 -0.54 -20.49
C ASN A 306 -30.20 -1.48 -19.65
N VAL A 307 -30.60 -2.74 -19.59
CA VAL A 307 -29.74 -3.85 -19.23
C VAL A 307 -29.38 -4.62 -20.51
N ASN A 308 -28.10 -4.63 -20.87
CA ASN A 308 -27.61 -5.40 -22.01
C ASN A 308 -26.81 -6.60 -21.49
N ILE A 309 -27.18 -7.80 -21.94
CA ILE A 309 -26.42 -9.02 -21.68
C ILE A 309 -25.99 -9.58 -23.03
N GLN A 310 -24.69 -9.59 -23.28
CA GLN A 310 -24.12 -10.09 -24.52
C GLN A 310 -23.10 -11.18 -24.22
N VAL A 311 -23.24 -12.30 -24.90
CA VAL A 311 -22.29 -13.43 -24.84
C VAL A 311 -21.85 -13.74 -26.28
N ASN A 312 -20.58 -13.46 -26.60
CA ASN A 312 -20.05 -13.64 -27.95
C ASN A 312 -19.88 -15.12 -28.32
N LYS A 313 -19.45 -15.94 -27.38
CA LYS A 313 -19.27 -17.39 -27.56
C LYS A 313 -19.66 -18.11 -26.28
N GLY A 314 -20.70 -18.89 -26.31
CA GLY A 314 -21.20 -19.61 -25.15
C GLY A 314 -22.71 -19.39 -24.98
N ASP A 315 -23.25 -19.76 -23.82
CA ASP A 315 -24.66 -19.79 -23.54
C ASP A 315 -25.01 -18.77 -22.42
N VAL A 316 -26.28 -18.32 -22.46
CA VAL A 316 -26.92 -17.66 -21.33
C VAL A 316 -27.88 -18.63 -20.69
N ASN A 317 -27.59 -19.07 -19.48
CA ASN A 317 -28.41 -20.01 -18.73
C ASN A 317 -29.17 -19.29 -17.61
N VAL A 318 -30.51 -19.34 -17.65
CA VAL A 318 -31.37 -18.83 -16.58
C VAL A 318 -32.13 -20.04 -16.01
N VAL A 319 -31.83 -20.41 -14.79
CA VAL A 319 -32.37 -21.65 -14.17
C VAL A 319 -32.88 -21.34 -12.77
N THR A 320 -34.10 -21.82 -12.48
CA THR A 320 -34.61 -21.92 -11.11
C THR A 320 -34.94 -23.40 -10.83
N THR A 321 -34.65 -23.88 -9.62
CA THR A 321 -34.86 -25.28 -9.25
C THR A 321 -36.24 -25.53 -8.65
N GLN A 322 -36.83 -24.54 -8.01
CA GLN A 322 -38.11 -24.69 -7.29
C GLN A 322 -39.10 -23.54 -7.49
N GLY A 323 -38.69 -22.47 -8.12
CA GLY A 323 -39.54 -21.31 -8.36
C GLY A 323 -39.84 -21.09 -9.84
N ASP A 324 -40.45 -19.97 -10.15
CA ASP A 324 -40.87 -19.57 -11.49
C ASP A 324 -39.84 -18.59 -12.13
N ILE A 325 -39.82 -18.58 -13.45
CA ILE A 325 -39.18 -17.51 -14.25
C ILE A 325 -40.29 -16.62 -14.80
N ASN A 326 -40.40 -15.40 -14.31
CA ASN A 326 -41.40 -14.44 -14.69
C ASN A 326 -40.83 -13.39 -15.66
N LEU A 327 -41.31 -13.35 -16.90
CA LEU A 327 -40.94 -12.36 -17.90
C LEU A 327 -42.16 -11.48 -18.17
N LYS A 328 -42.06 -10.19 -17.85
CA LYS A 328 -43.14 -9.22 -18.08
C LYS A 328 -42.59 -8.00 -18.81
N SER A 329 -43.26 -7.59 -19.89
CA SER A 329 -42.94 -6.40 -20.66
C SER A 329 -44.17 -5.51 -20.80
N GLY A 330 -43.98 -4.20 -20.66
CA GLY A 330 -45.02 -3.20 -20.94
C GLY A 330 -45.26 -2.97 -22.44
N LYS A 331 -44.45 -3.54 -23.32
CA LYS A 331 -44.58 -3.48 -24.76
C LYS A 331 -44.48 -4.85 -25.39
N ASN A 332 -43.31 -5.27 -25.81
CA ASN A 332 -43.10 -6.48 -26.56
C ASN A 332 -42.06 -7.35 -25.91
N ILE A 333 -42.18 -8.68 -26.05
CA ILE A 333 -41.15 -9.65 -25.84
C ILE A 333 -40.81 -10.23 -27.21
N HIS A 334 -39.60 -10.07 -27.69
CA HIS A 334 -39.08 -10.62 -28.93
C HIS A 334 -38.19 -11.82 -28.63
N LEU A 335 -38.49 -12.94 -29.25
CA LEU A 335 -37.67 -14.15 -29.21
C LEU A 335 -37.26 -14.46 -30.65
N ASP A 336 -36.00 -14.36 -30.98
CA ASP A 336 -35.44 -14.66 -32.29
C ASP A 336 -34.30 -15.66 -32.17
N ALA A 337 -34.37 -16.73 -32.97
CA ALA A 337 -33.39 -17.79 -32.98
C ALA A 337 -33.16 -18.30 -34.41
N THR A 338 -31.91 -18.31 -34.86
CA THR A 338 -31.55 -18.77 -36.21
C THR A 338 -31.83 -20.27 -36.43
N GLN A 339 -31.81 -21.07 -35.39
CA GLN A 339 -32.04 -22.56 -35.51
C GLN A 339 -33.41 -22.97 -35.00
N GLY A 340 -33.79 -22.59 -33.77
CA GLY A 340 -35.07 -23.03 -33.22
C GLY A 340 -35.34 -22.54 -31.82
N ILE A 341 -36.62 -22.43 -31.49
CA ILE A 341 -37.13 -22.15 -30.16
C ILE A 341 -37.83 -23.40 -29.66
N TYR A 342 -37.34 -24.00 -28.59
CA TYR A 342 -37.87 -25.23 -28.01
C TYR A 342 -38.61 -24.94 -26.71
N MET A 343 -39.89 -25.29 -26.65
CA MET A 343 -40.71 -25.15 -25.44
C MET A 343 -41.18 -26.56 -25.03
N LYS A 344 -40.93 -26.92 -23.77
CA LYS A 344 -41.39 -28.19 -23.20
C LYS A 344 -42.03 -27.93 -21.85
N ALA A 345 -43.28 -28.25 -21.70
CA ALA A 345 -44.04 -28.08 -20.49
C ALA A 345 -45.08 -29.20 -20.36
N SER A 346 -45.61 -29.43 -19.17
CA SER A 346 -46.78 -30.27 -18.96
C SER A 346 -48.06 -29.61 -19.51
N GLU A 347 -48.11 -28.30 -19.48
CA GLU A 347 -49.22 -27.47 -19.97
C GLU A 347 -48.67 -26.20 -20.60
N PHE A 348 -49.23 -25.77 -21.72
CA PHE A 348 -48.90 -24.53 -22.41
C PHE A 348 -50.19 -23.77 -22.66
N ASN A 349 -50.34 -22.65 -22.00
CA ASN A 349 -51.47 -21.75 -22.14
C ASN A 349 -51.03 -20.45 -22.88
N ALA A 350 -51.74 -20.06 -23.89
CA ALA A 350 -51.59 -18.80 -24.59
C ALA A 350 -52.97 -18.10 -24.68
N GLU A 351 -53.06 -16.91 -24.11
CA GLU A 351 -54.22 -16.06 -24.16
C GLU A 351 -53.86 -14.77 -24.92
N VAL A 352 -54.66 -14.45 -25.96
CA VAL A 352 -54.40 -13.30 -26.85
C VAL A 352 -55.69 -12.52 -27.04
N ASP A 353 -55.74 -11.30 -26.51
CA ASP A 353 -56.90 -10.39 -26.66
C ASP A 353 -57.06 -9.82 -28.05
N GLY A 354 -56.10 -9.99 -28.94
CA GLY A 354 -56.10 -9.45 -30.30
C GLY A 354 -55.91 -10.58 -31.34
N THR A 355 -55.01 -10.35 -32.27
CA THR A 355 -54.75 -11.26 -33.39
C THR A 355 -53.63 -12.24 -33.06
N TRP A 356 -53.87 -13.51 -33.18
CA TRP A 356 -52.85 -14.54 -33.24
C TRP A 356 -52.43 -14.77 -34.69
N THR A 357 -51.20 -14.58 -35.06
CA THR A 357 -50.71 -14.86 -36.40
C THR A 357 -49.61 -15.90 -36.35
N GLU A 358 -49.78 -16.99 -37.05
CA GLU A 358 -48.81 -18.03 -37.29
C GLU A 358 -48.45 -18.04 -38.78
N LYS A 359 -47.16 -17.83 -39.10
CA LYS A 359 -46.69 -17.90 -40.48
C LYS A 359 -45.59 -18.94 -40.60
N VAL A 360 -45.87 -20.01 -41.32
CA VAL A 360 -44.95 -21.13 -41.53
C VAL A 360 -44.67 -21.27 -43.01
N THR A 361 -43.41 -21.23 -43.43
CA THR A 361 -43.02 -21.41 -44.86
C THR A 361 -42.78 -22.92 -45.18
N GLY A 362 -42.65 -23.76 -44.18
CA GLY A 362 -42.49 -25.20 -44.29
C GLY A 362 -43.71 -25.93 -43.78
N THR A 363 -43.49 -27.09 -43.12
CA THR A 363 -44.56 -27.94 -42.59
C THR A 363 -44.94 -27.49 -41.17
N ASN A 364 -46.23 -27.27 -40.93
CA ASN A 364 -46.77 -27.08 -39.59
C ASN A 364 -47.44 -28.41 -39.16
N THR A 365 -46.91 -29.06 -38.17
CA THR A 365 -47.44 -30.31 -37.65
C THR A 365 -48.01 -30.11 -36.26
N LYS A 366 -49.31 -30.37 -36.08
CA LYS A 366 -49.98 -30.39 -34.78
C LYS A 366 -50.43 -31.81 -34.50
N THR A 367 -49.97 -32.36 -33.41
CA THR A 367 -50.34 -33.76 -33.00
C THR A 367 -50.94 -33.70 -31.60
N GLY A 368 -52.08 -34.25 -31.41
CA GLY A 368 -52.75 -34.30 -30.12
C GLY A 368 -53.87 -35.34 -30.13
N LYS A 369 -54.32 -35.80 -28.95
CA LYS A 369 -55.40 -36.68 -28.78
C LYS A 369 -56.74 -36.10 -29.28
N THR A 370 -56.88 -34.76 -29.08
CA THR A 370 -58.02 -33.99 -29.60
C THR A 370 -57.49 -32.63 -30.06
N ILE A 371 -57.84 -32.20 -31.25
CA ILE A 371 -57.51 -30.85 -31.80
C ILE A 371 -58.83 -30.17 -32.09
N ASN A 372 -59.21 -29.16 -31.33
CA ASN A 372 -60.38 -28.33 -31.58
C ASN A 372 -59.92 -27.02 -32.26
N LEU A 373 -60.42 -26.75 -33.45
CA LEU A 373 -60.24 -25.54 -34.22
C LEU A 373 -61.62 -24.90 -34.39
N ASN A 374 -61.89 -23.85 -33.64
CA ASN A 374 -63.16 -23.09 -33.76
C ASN A 374 -62.98 -21.92 -34.71
#